data_9ba4fb3ca2cf3a98cdcd91a7062bbeee
#
_entry.id   9ba4fb3ca2cf3a98cdcd91a7062bbeee
#
_cell.length_a   1.000
_cell.length_b   1.000
_cell.length_c   1.000
_cell.angle_alpha   90.00
_cell.angle_beta   90.00
_cell.angle_gamma   90.00
#
_symmetry.space_group_name_H-M   'P 1'
#
loop_
_entity.id
_entity.type
_entity.pdbx_description
1 polymer ?
#
loop_
_entity_poly.entity_id
_entity_poly.type
_entity_poly.pdbx_seq_one_letter_code
_entity_poly.pdbx_strand_id
1 'polypeptide(L)'
;MKTYHPRQNDKGQPVALNHPTTPTELSTWSQSEQLATVAPQGPMPEQVNHLAITSWSDAPSDVAGWEHLAGASKFPEPPMKPVSGKAPASGAVVIEPDGRVWVVSPSNGFGGYTNTFPKGKLDPKEGLSLRANALKEVFEESGLKVELTGFLC
;
A
#
# COMPACT_ATOMS: atom_id res chain seq x y z
N MET A 1 -12.24 -16.04 13.07
CA MET A 1 -11.03 -16.89 12.86
C MET A 1 -9.86 -15.94 12.70
N LYS A 2 -8.73 -16.16 13.38
CA LYS A 2 -7.53 -15.32 13.19
C LYS A 2 -6.81 -15.77 11.92
N THR A 3 -6.53 -14.84 11.03
CA THR A 3 -5.70 -15.07 9.84
C THR A 3 -4.25 -14.76 10.18
N TYR A 4 -3.32 -15.55 9.70
CA TYR A 4 -1.90 -15.36 9.96
C TYR A 4 -1.16 -15.08 8.65
N HIS A 5 -0.12 -14.26 8.76
CA HIS A 5 0.79 -14.00 7.66
C HIS A 5 1.51 -15.31 7.25
N PRO A 6 1.73 -15.57 5.96
CA PRO A 6 2.39 -16.79 5.50
C PRO A 6 3.85 -16.92 5.97
N ARG A 7 4.50 -15.81 6.33
CA ARG A 7 5.86 -15.81 6.92
C ARG A 7 5.79 -15.46 8.41
N GLN A 8 6.64 -16.10 9.18
CA GLN A 8 6.87 -15.77 10.58
C GLN A 8 7.67 -14.47 10.72
N ASN A 9 7.63 -13.85 11.91
CA ASN A 9 8.50 -12.71 12.22
C ASN A 9 9.96 -13.16 12.43
N ASP A 10 10.86 -12.20 12.65
CA ASP A 10 12.29 -12.44 12.85
C ASP A 10 12.61 -13.32 14.08
N LYS A 11 11.63 -13.54 14.95
CA LYS A 11 11.72 -14.42 16.12
C LYS A 11 11.09 -15.80 15.90
N GLY A 12 10.67 -16.13 14.67
CA GLY A 12 10.04 -17.39 14.34
C GLY A 12 8.60 -17.52 14.87
N GLN A 13 7.93 -16.42 15.17
CA GLN A 13 6.57 -16.43 15.71
C GLN A 13 5.55 -16.16 14.63
N PRO A 14 4.35 -16.80 14.67
CA PRO A 14 3.25 -16.47 13.77
C PRO A 14 2.81 -15.02 13.96
N VAL A 15 2.60 -14.31 12.86
CA VAL A 15 2.12 -12.93 12.84
C VAL A 15 0.65 -12.93 12.48
N ALA A 16 -0.21 -12.54 13.43
CA ALA A 16 -1.64 -12.38 13.15
C ALA A 16 -1.86 -11.18 12.23
N LEU A 17 -2.66 -11.39 11.17
CA LEU A 17 -3.10 -10.30 10.30
C LEU A 17 -4.28 -9.60 10.97
N ASN A 18 -4.10 -8.33 11.25
CA ASN A 18 -5.17 -7.45 11.67
C ASN A 18 -5.77 -6.77 10.43
N HIS A 19 -7.08 -6.76 10.35
CA HIS A 19 -7.82 -6.03 9.33
C HIS A 19 -9.11 -5.50 9.95
N PRO A 20 -9.69 -4.45 9.40
CA PRO A 20 -11.02 -4.00 9.81
C PRO A 20 -12.04 -5.13 9.63
N THR A 21 -12.96 -5.26 10.56
CA THR A 21 -14.02 -6.29 10.53
C THR A 21 -15.40 -5.70 10.24
N THR A 22 -15.53 -4.39 10.36
CA THR A 22 -16.78 -3.67 10.15
C THR A 22 -16.61 -2.67 9.04
N PRO A 23 -17.18 -2.91 7.85
CA PRO A 23 -17.16 -1.93 6.77
C PRO A 23 -18.09 -0.76 7.11
N THR A 24 -17.82 0.41 6.53
CA THR A 24 -18.76 1.52 6.60
C THR A 24 -19.85 1.38 5.53
N GLU A 25 -20.96 2.06 5.75
CA GLU A 25 -22.03 2.15 4.77
C GLU A 25 -21.55 2.80 3.47
N LEU A 26 -22.09 2.37 2.32
CA LEU A 26 -21.67 2.86 1.01
C LEU A 26 -21.81 4.37 0.86
N SER A 27 -22.82 4.97 1.51
CA SER A 27 -23.03 6.42 1.51
C SER A 27 -21.87 7.22 2.11
N THR A 28 -21.09 6.62 3.00
CA THR A 28 -19.92 7.26 3.65
C THR A 28 -18.81 7.56 2.64
N TRP A 29 -18.72 6.77 1.58
CA TRP A 29 -17.67 6.92 0.57
C TRP A 29 -17.77 8.21 -0.24
N SER A 30 -18.95 8.80 -0.33
CA SER A 30 -19.18 10.11 -0.98
C SER A 30 -19.05 11.31 -0.03
N GLN A 31 -18.71 11.08 1.24
CA GLN A 31 -18.61 12.12 2.27
C GLN A 31 -17.14 12.35 2.64
N SER A 32 -16.53 13.38 2.07
CA SER A 32 -15.06 13.64 2.22
C SER A 32 -14.60 13.84 3.66
N GLU A 33 -15.50 14.30 4.56
CA GLU A 33 -15.19 14.51 5.98
C GLU A 33 -15.28 13.22 6.82
N GLN A 34 -15.73 12.11 6.23
CA GLN A 34 -15.93 10.85 6.93
C GLN A 34 -14.79 9.87 6.67
N LEU A 35 -14.55 9.01 7.65
CA LEU A 35 -13.69 7.85 7.48
C LEU A 35 -14.48 6.72 6.82
N ALA A 36 -14.04 6.28 5.64
CA ALA A 36 -14.56 5.09 5.00
C ALA A 36 -13.64 3.89 5.23
N THR A 37 -14.20 2.76 5.58
CA THR A 37 -13.46 1.55 5.93
C THR A 37 -13.84 0.40 5.01
N VAL A 38 -12.84 -0.20 4.38
CA VAL A 38 -12.97 -1.47 3.67
C VAL A 38 -12.73 -2.61 4.66
N ALA A 39 -13.60 -3.60 4.65
CA ALA A 39 -13.36 -4.86 5.33
C ALA A 39 -13.35 -6.00 4.29
N PRO A 40 -12.57 -7.08 4.52
CA PRO A 40 -12.62 -8.23 3.64
C PRO A 40 -14.06 -8.73 3.44
N GLN A 41 -14.46 -8.91 2.19
CA GLN A 41 -15.82 -9.32 1.79
C GLN A 41 -16.93 -8.30 2.16
N GLY A 42 -16.57 -7.13 2.62
CA GLY A 42 -17.50 -6.03 2.86
C GLY A 42 -17.93 -5.35 1.56
N PRO A 43 -19.01 -4.56 1.61
CA PRO A 43 -19.46 -3.79 0.46
C PRO A 43 -18.41 -2.74 0.05
N MET A 44 -18.25 -2.59 -1.27
CA MET A 44 -17.42 -1.55 -1.88
C MET A 44 -18.29 -0.73 -2.84
N PRO A 45 -18.09 0.58 -2.93
CA PRO A 45 -18.75 1.36 -3.96
C PRO A 45 -18.18 1.01 -5.34
N GLU A 46 -18.97 1.19 -6.38
CA GLU A 46 -18.50 1.03 -7.75
C GLU A 46 -17.49 2.10 -8.17
N GLN A 47 -17.57 3.26 -7.54
CA GLN A 47 -16.72 4.41 -7.81
C GLN A 47 -16.40 5.18 -6.53
N VAL A 48 -15.20 5.75 -6.47
CA VAL A 48 -14.79 6.78 -5.49
C VAL A 48 -14.26 7.97 -6.28
N ASN A 49 -14.77 9.17 -5.99
CA ASN A 49 -14.38 10.41 -6.69
C ASN A 49 -14.46 10.30 -8.22
N HIS A 50 -15.50 9.65 -8.75
CA HIS A 50 -15.71 9.37 -10.17
C HIS A 50 -14.69 8.40 -10.81
N LEU A 51 -13.82 7.80 -10.02
CA LEU A 51 -12.91 6.74 -10.44
C LEU A 51 -13.52 5.38 -10.13
N ALA A 52 -13.61 4.52 -11.14
CA ALA A 52 -14.11 3.17 -10.94
C ALA A 52 -13.18 2.35 -10.05
N ILE A 53 -13.76 1.66 -9.06
CA ILE A 53 -13.04 0.68 -8.25
C ILE A 53 -13.19 -0.68 -8.92
N THR A 54 -12.15 -1.10 -9.60
CA THR A 54 -12.10 -2.40 -10.27
C THR A 54 -10.86 -3.17 -9.85
N SER A 55 -10.94 -4.48 -9.95
CA SER A 55 -9.78 -5.34 -9.73
C SER A 55 -8.69 -5.03 -10.74
N TRP A 56 -7.45 -4.88 -10.30
CA TRP A 56 -6.31 -4.72 -11.20
C TRP A 56 -5.82 -6.10 -11.67
N SER A 57 -6.47 -6.65 -12.69
CA SER A 57 -6.23 -8.01 -13.18
C SER A 57 -4.92 -8.19 -13.94
N ASP A 58 -4.36 -7.10 -14.48
CA ASP A 58 -3.11 -7.04 -15.23
C ASP A 58 -1.95 -6.41 -14.43
N ALA A 59 -2.02 -6.50 -13.10
CA ALA A 59 -0.92 -6.04 -12.24
C ALA A 59 0.39 -6.78 -12.58
N PRO A 60 1.54 -6.09 -12.59
CA PRO A 60 2.81 -6.74 -12.84
C PRO A 60 3.09 -7.89 -11.87
N SER A 61 3.65 -8.97 -12.39
CA SER A 61 4.06 -10.14 -11.60
C SER A 61 5.59 -10.29 -11.51
N ASP A 62 6.33 -9.42 -12.17
CA ASP A 62 7.80 -9.45 -12.22
C ASP A 62 8.44 -8.06 -12.08
N VAL A 63 9.75 -8.06 -11.88
CA VAL A 63 10.55 -6.85 -11.71
C VAL A 63 10.44 -5.93 -12.94
N ALA A 64 10.51 -6.49 -14.14
CA ALA A 64 10.49 -5.70 -15.36
C ALA A 64 9.18 -4.93 -15.53
N GLY A 65 8.05 -5.55 -15.18
CA GLY A 65 6.74 -4.91 -15.21
C GLY A 65 6.62 -3.78 -14.19
N TRP A 66 7.10 -3.97 -12.96
CA TRP A 66 7.11 -2.91 -11.94
C TRP A 66 8.03 -1.75 -12.32
N GLU A 67 9.21 -2.03 -12.87
CA GLU A 67 10.13 -0.99 -13.36
C GLU A 67 9.54 -0.23 -14.55
N HIS A 68 8.85 -0.92 -15.45
CA HIS A 68 8.17 -0.27 -16.57
C HIS A 68 7.11 0.74 -16.07
N LEU A 69 6.28 0.36 -15.09
CA LEU A 69 5.32 1.27 -14.48
C LEU A 69 6.01 2.44 -13.76
N ALA A 70 7.06 2.17 -13.00
CA ALA A 70 7.83 3.20 -12.31
C ALA A 70 8.48 4.19 -13.28
N GLY A 71 8.87 3.72 -14.47
CA GLY A 71 9.43 4.53 -15.55
C GLY A 71 8.48 5.58 -16.12
N ALA A 72 7.17 5.42 -15.94
CA ALA A 72 6.18 6.43 -16.32
C ALA A 72 6.17 7.67 -15.40
N SER A 73 6.78 7.60 -14.22
CA SER A 73 6.89 8.72 -13.28
C SER A 73 7.76 9.84 -13.85
N LYS A 74 7.29 11.08 -13.72
CA LYS A 74 7.93 12.27 -14.30
C LYS A 74 9.01 12.90 -13.41
N PHE A 75 9.31 12.32 -12.27
CA PHE A 75 10.35 12.81 -11.35
C PHE A 75 11.48 11.78 -11.21
N PRO A 76 12.71 12.21 -10.91
CA PRO A 76 13.84 11.30 -10.78
C PRO A 76 13.69 10.40 -9.55
N GLU A 77 14.37 9.25 -9.56
CA GLU A 77 14.53 8.43 -8.39
C GLU A 77 15.17 9.25 -7.26
N PRO A 78 14.58 9.29 -6.06
CA PRO A 78 15.16 10.04 -4.96
C PRO A 78 16.52 9.45 -4.55
N PRO A 79 17.52 10.30 -4.25
CA PRO A 79 18.80 9.80 -3.79
C PRO A 79 18.66 9.14 -2.43
N MET A 80 19.10 7.89 -2.34
CA MET A 80 19.09 7.16 -1.08
C MET A 80 20.52 7.01 -0.57
N LYS A 81 20.73 7.43 0.69
CA LYS A 81 22.00 7.17 1.39
C LYS A 81 21.87 5.89 2.19
N PRO A 82 22.66 4.84 1.88
CA PRO A 82 22.65 3.63 2.69
C PRO A 82 23.00 3.93 4.15
N VAL A 83 22.23 3.36 5.06
CA VAL A 83 22.51 3.43 6.51
C VAL A 83 22.88 2.04 6.97
N SER A 84 24.06 1.90 7.58
CA SER A 84 24.55 0.61 8.07
C SER A 84 23.54 -0.04 9.03
N GLY A 85 23.27 -1.33 8.82
CA GLY A 85 22.33 -2.10 9.63
C GLY A 85 20.85 -1.80 9.41
N LYS A 86 20.48 -0.94 8.43
CA LYS A 86 19.09 -0.66 8.08
C LYS A 86 18.79 -1.04 6.64
N ALA A 87 17.70 -1.75 6.45
CA ALA A 87 17.16 -2.00 5.11
C ALA A 87 16.40 -0.75 4.63
N PRO A 88 16.56 -0.35 3.37
CA PRO A 88 15.72 0.69 2.79
C PRO A 88 14.27 0.22 2.71
N ALA A 89 13.35 1.18 2.70
CA ALA A 89 11.93 0.93 2.49
C ALA A 89 11.35 2.06 1.66
N SER A 90 10.33 1.75 0.89
CA SER A 90 9.56 2.74 0.15
C SER A 90 8.08 2.40 0.17
N GLY A 91 7.26 3.38 -0.11
CA GLY A 91 5.82 3.28 -0.16
C GLY A 91 5.22 4.57 -0.65
N ALA A 92 3.93 4.77 -0.51
CA ALA A 92 3.29 5.98 -0.96
C ALA A 92 2.20 6.48 0.01
N VAL A 93 2.04 7.80 0.02
CA VAL A 93 0.82 8.44 0.52
C VAL A 93 -0.13 8.52 -0.66
N VAL A 94 -1.16 7.68 -0.65
CA VAL A 94 -2.17 7.63 -1.72
C VAL A 94 -3.27 8.60 -1.39
N ILE A 95 -3.41 9.63 -2.24
CA ILE A 95 -4.31 10.77 -2.00
C ILE A 95 -5.43 10.72 -3.04
N GLU A 96 -6.66 10.78 -2.55
CA GLU A 96 -7.86 10.92 -3.36
C GLU A 96 -8.09 12.37 -3.79
N PRO A 97 -8.81 12.61 -4.90
CA PRO A 97 -9.15 13.97 -5.34
C PRO A 97 -9.89 14.83 -4.30
N ASP A 98 -10.61 14.22 -3.39
CA ASP A 98 -11.31 14.90 -2.29
C ASP A 98 -10.42 15.19 -1.06
N GLY A 99 -9.14 14.82 -1.11
CA GLY A 99 -8.15 15.05 -0.05
C GLY A 99 -8.05 13.92 0.99
N ARG A 100 -8.92 12.91 0.95
CA ARG A 100 -8.74 11.73 1.78
C ARG A 100 -7.50 10.95 1.38
N VAL A 101 -6.93 10.21 2.32
CA VAL A 101 -5.76 9.36 2.09
C VAL A 101 -6.07 7.92 2.44
N TRP A 102 -5.49 7.01 1.69
CA TRP A 102 -5.57 5.59 2.00
C TRP A 102 -4.55 5.22 3.07
N VAL A 103 -5.00 4.45 4.05
CA VAL A 103 -4.15 3.85 5.08
C VAL A 103 -4.45 2.36 5.20
N VAL A 104 -3.47 1.62 5.63
CA VAL A 104 -3.56 0.17 5.87
C VAL A 104 -3.30 -0.14 7.34
N SER A 105 -3.83 -1.25 7.83
CA SER A 105 -3.62 -1.70 9.20
C SER A 105 -2.43 -2.66 9.22
N PRO A 106 -1.26 -2.28 9.77
CA PRO A 106 -0.09 -3.13 9.77
C PRO A 106 -0.31 -4.36 10.65
N SER A 107 0.03 -5.53 10.13
CA SER A 107 -0.16 -6.81 10.82
C SER A 107 0.66 -6.94 12.11
N ASN A 108 1.77 -6.24 12.21
CA ASN A 108 2.71 -6.32 13.33
C ASN A 108 2.57 -5.15 14.33
N GLY A 109 1.69 -4.19 14.09
CA GLY A 109 1.55 -3.01 14.93
C GLY A 109 2.85 -2.22 15.09
N PHE A 110 3.70 -2.20 14.06
CA PHE A 110 5.02 -1.56 14.10
C PHE A 110 4.92 -0.12 14.62
N GLY A 111 5.75 0.22 15.60
CA GLY A 111 5.73 1.53 16.23
C GLY A 111 4.49 1.83 17.08
N GLY A 112 3.63 0.85 17.33
CA GLY A 112 2.37 1.03 18.08
C GLY A 112 1.24 1.64 17.26
N TYR A 113 1.42 1.84 15.97
CA TYR A 113 0.40 2.42 15.09
C TYR A 113 -0.64 1.38 14.67
N THR A 114 -1.91 1.76 14.73
CA THR A 114 -3.02 0.94 14.22
C THR A 114 -3.17 1.07 12.70
N ASN A 115 -2.78 2.21 12.16
CA ASN A 115 -2.82 2.49 10.72
C ASN A 115 -1.51 3.13 10.26
N THR A 116 -1.14 2.86 9.02
CA THR A 116 0.05 3.42 8.37
C THR A 116 -0.19 3.58 6.88
N PHE A 117 0.69 4.33 6.20
CA PHE A 117 0.71 4.33 4.75
C PHE A 117 1.27 3.00 4.23
N PRO A 118 0.77 2.50 3.09
CA PRO A 118 1.31 1.30 2.46
C PRO A 118 2.78 1.48 2.12
N LYS A 119 3.62 0.56 2.60
CA LYS A 119 5.08 0.59 2.42
C LYS A 119 5.72 -0.73 2.82
N GLY A 120 6.81 -1.05 2.22
CA GLY A 120 7.60 -2.21 2.61
C GLY A 120 9.10 -2.04 2.38
N LYS A 121 9.85 -3.02 2.85
CA LYS A 121 11.30 -3.06 2.72
C LYS A 121 11.68 -3.42 1.30
N LEU A 122 12.67 -2.72 0.77
CA LEU A 122 13.31 -3.08 -0.47
C LEU A 122 14.15 -4.36 -0.25
N ASP A 123 13.85 -5.43 -0.96
CA ASP A 123 14.70 -6.61 -0.98
C ASP A 123 15.82 -6.40 -2.03
N PRO A 124 17.09 -6.34 -1.60
CA PRO A 124 18.21 -6.17 -2.53
C PRO A 124 18.32 -7.29 -3.58
N LYS A 125 17.74 -8.47 -3.28
CA LYS A 125 17.76 -9.61 -4.22
C LYS A 125 16.73 -9.45 -5.35
N GLU A 126 15.66 -8.70 -5.14
CA GLU A 126 14.67 -8.42 -6.18
C GLU A 126 15.18 -7.40 -7.19
N GLY A 127 16.06 -6.47 -6.79
CA GLY A 127 16.65 -5.47 -7.69
C GLY A 127 15.69 -4.37 -8.13
N LEU A 128 14.59 -4.15 -7.39
CA LEU A 128 13.65 -3.07 -7.67
C LEU A 128 14.22 -1.70 -7.30
N SER A 129 13.88 -0.69 -8.08
CA SER A 129 14.05 0.72 -7.69
C SER A 129 13.12 1.09 -6.53
N LEU A 130 13.39 2.20 -5.84
CA LEU A 130 12.51 2.69 -4.77
C LEU A 130 11.09 3.00 -5.29
N ARG A 131 10.98 3.55 -6.51
CA ARG A 131 9.69 3.84 -7.14
C ARG A 131 8.92 2.56 -7.46
N ALA A 132 9.58 1.59 -8.07
CA ALA A 132 8.95 0.32 -8.41
C ALA A 132 8.51 -0.45 -7.16
N ASN A 133 9.35 -0.48 -6.13
CA ASN A 133 8.97 -1.06 -4.84
C ASN A 133 7.79 -0.33 -4.19
N ALA A 134 7.75 1.01 -4.26
CA ALA A 134 6.61 1.76 -3.72
C ALA A 134 5.28 1.39 -4.40
N LEU A 135 5.26 1.28 -5.73
CA LEU A 135 4.07 0.86 -6.49
C LEU A 135 3.64 -0.57 -6.13
N LYS A 136 4.61 -1.48 -6.04
CA LYS A 136 4.39 -2.88 -5.66
C LYS A 136 3.78 -2.98 -4.25
N GLU A 137 4.38 -2.32 -3.26
CA GLU A 137 3.92 -2.35 -1.88
C GLU A 137 2.51 -1.75 -1.71
N VAL A 138 2.20 -0.65 -2.40
CA VAL A 138 0.84 -0.08 -2.42
C VAL A 138 -0.14 -1.12 -2.94
N PHE A 139 0.19 -1.78 -4.06
CA PHE A 139 -0.69 -2.81 -4.61
C PHE A 139 -0.83 -4.01 -3.67
N GLU A 140 0.26 -4.55 -3.13
CA GLU A 140 0.25 -5.72 -2.24
C GLU A 140 -0.54 -5.47 -0.95
N GLU A 141 -0.45 -4.27 -0.38
CA GLU A 141 -1.10 -3.93 0.88
C GLU A 141 -2.52 -3.38 0.74
N SER A 142 -2.88 -2.79 -0.41
CA SER A 142 -4.19 -2.15 -0.60
C SER A 142 -4.97 -2.60 -1.83
N GLY A 143 -4.33 -3.26 -2.80
CA GLY A 143 -4.93 -3.60 -4.09
C GLY A 143 -5.08 -2.42 -5.05
N LEU A 144 -4.64 -1.22 -4.68
CA LEU A 144 -4.83 -0.02 -5.48
C LEU A 144 -3.82 0.07 -6.62
N LYS A 145 -4.29 0.48 -7.79
CA LYS A 145 -3.47 0.93 -8.91
C LYS A 145 -3.26 2.44 -8.76
N VAL A 146 -2.03 2.85 -8.57
CA VAL A 146 -1.68 4.26 -8.33
C VAL A 146 -0.64 4.77 -9.32
N GLU A 147 -0.56 6.09 -9.45
CA GLU A 147 0.48 6.79 -10.19
C GLU A 147 1.33 7.61 -9.21
N LEU A 148 2.65 7.50 -9.33
CA LEU A 148 3.55 8.31 -8.52
C LEU A 148 3.67 9.72 -9.12
N THR A 149 3.32 10.73 -8.34
CA THR A 149 3.29 12.13 -8.78
C THR A 149 4.44 12.98 -8.25
N GLY A 150 5.11 12.53 -7.21
CA GLY A 150 6.24 13.24 -6.62
C GLY A 150 6.88 12.48 -5.46
N PHE A 151 7.94 13.06 -4.92
CA PHE A 151 8.68 12.54 -3.78
C PHE A 151 8.47 13.43 -2.56
N LEU A 152 8.26 12.84 -1.39
CA LEU A 152 8.01 13.58 -0.15
C LEU A 152 9.26 13.70 0.73
N CYS A 153 9.97 12.61 0.96
CA CYS A 153 11.16 12.59 1.83
C CYS A 153 12.00 11.32 1.66
#